data_685d8f2bd2ea89eb18d75c62e04a4c41
#
_entry.id   685d8f2bd2ea89eb18d75c62e04a4c41
#
_cell.length_a   1.000
_cell.length_b   1.000
_cell.length_c   1.000
_cell.angle_alpha   90.00
_cell.angle_beta   90.00
_cell.angle_gamma   90.00
#
_symmetry.space_group_name_H-M   'P 1'
#
loop_
_entity.id
_entity.type
_entity.pdbx_description
1 polymer ?
#
loop_
_entity_poly.entity_id
_entity_poly.type
_entity_poly.pdbx_seq_one_letter_code
_entity_poly.pdbx_strand_id
1 'polypeptide(L)'
;MIEVKHIGKDFVSPKKYPGLRGAVKGLFSNEKIVKRAVEDISFTIDDGEIVGYIGSNGAGKSTTIKMMTGILAPTKGECLINGIDPSRNRKANAQNIGVVFGQRTQLWWDLPLSESFTILKEIYNVTDEEYKKQMEFLNKVLDLSEFFDRPVRTLSLGQRMRADLGAALLHNPKVLYLDEPTIGLDLVVKDNIRAAIKEINEKYQTTVILTTHDIGDIEELCSRIIIIDNGRKIYDGSLDVLKDTYGTRRKISMEVKRSKETFNLNLAEKLGVPEEDCKTELDQEKNILSITFNKHKVQVPQVIHAVMEITEVQDIQIQETELAEIVKQIYNNGITNEKK
;
A
#
# COMPACT_ATOMS: atom_id res chain seq x y z
N MET A 1 2.67 -12.22 15.33
CA MET A 1 3.38 -10.93 15.55
C MET A 1 4.62 -10.87 14.67
N ILE A 2 4.88 -9.72 14.06
CA ILE A 2 6.08 -9.44 13.25
C ILE A 2 6.92 -8.42 13.99
N GLU A 3 8.19 -8.72 14.19
CA GLU A 3 9.16 -7.84 14.83
C GLU A 3 10.32 -7.56 13.88
N VAL A 4 10.55 -6.30 13.56
CA VAL A 4 11.65 -5.85 12.73
C VAL A 4 12.44 -4.83 13.52
N LYS A 5 13.75 -5.12 13.77
CA LYS A 5 14.62 -4.30 14.61
C LYS A 5 15.88 -3.90 13.85
N HIS A 6 15.98 -2.63 13.52
CA HIS A 6 17.15 -2.01 12.87
C HIS A 6 17.65 -2.76 11.64
N ILE A 7 16.72 -3.32 10.82
CA ILE A 7 17.13 -4.05 9.63
C ILE A 7 17.73 -3.12 8.59
N GLY A 8 18.81 -3.59 7.97
CA GLY A 8 19.43 -2.93 6.84
C GLY A 8 19.89 -3.94 5.79
N LYS A 9 19.91 -3.50 4.53
CA LYS A 9 20.38 -4.32 3.39
C LYS A 9 21.27 -3.53 2.46
N ASP A 10 22.52 -3.96 2.40
CA ASP A 10 23.50 -3.47 1.45
C ASP A 10 23.71 -4.51 0.35
N PHE A 11 23.65 -4.07 -0.91
CA PHE A 11 24.05 -4.85 -2.07
C PHE A 11 25.43 -4.41 -2.50
N VAL A 12 26.36 -5.34 -2.47
CA VAL A 12 27.76 -5.10 -2.87
C VAL A 12 27.99 -5.68 -4.24
N SER A 13 28.38 -4.85 -5.19
CA SER A 13 28.70 -5.26 -6.55
C SER A 13 30.10 -4.76 -6.97
N PRO A 14 30.84 -5.51 -7.77
CA PRO A 14 32.11 -5.00 -8.33
C PRO A 14 31.84 -3.80 -9.24
N LYS A 15 32.72 -2.81 -9.19
CA LYS A 15 32.62 -1.64 -10.05
C LYS A 15 32.89 -2.06 -11.51
N LYS A 16 31.91 -1.80 -12.38
CA LYS A 16 32.03 -2.07 -13.81
C LYS A 16 32.67 -0.89 -14.50
N TYR A 17 33.66 -1.16 -15.35
CA TYR A 17 34.33 -0.17 -16.17
C TYR A 17 33.94 -0.36 -17.64
N PRO A 18 33.63 0.71 -18.39
CA PRO A 18 33.16 0.60 -19.78
C PRO A 18 34.28 0.18 -20.72
N GLY A 19 33.90 -0.57 -21.78
CA GLY A 19 34.81 -1.01 -22.86
C GLY A 19 35.71 -2.20 -22.53
N LEU A 20 36.39 -2.77 -23.57
CA LEU A 20 37.22 -3.96 -23.43
C LEU A 20 38.40 -3.76 -22.44
N ARG A 21 39.02 -2.59 -22.46
CA ARG A 21 40.09 -2.25 -21.49
C ARG A 21 39.54 -2.12 -20.07
N GLY A 22 38.30 -1.64 -19.95
CA GLY A 22 37.58 -1.58 -18.67
C GLY A 22 37.23 -2.97 -18.13
N ALA A 23 36.86 -3.91 -18.98
CA ALA A 23 36.59 -5.30 -18.58
C ALA A 23 37.86 -5.97 -17.98
N VAL A 24 39.01 -5.79 -18.62
CA VAL A 24 40.30 -6.28 -18.09
C VAL A 24 40.66 -5.61 -16.77
N LYS A 25 40.48 -4.29 -16.65
CA LYS A 25 40.69 -3.56 -15.38
C LYS A 25 39.77 -4.07 -14.30
N GLY A 26 38.49 -4.38 -14.63
CA GLY A 26 37.51 -4.91 -13.70
C GLY A 26 37.86 -6.27 -13.10
N LEU A 27 38.59 -7.12 -13.83
CA LEU A 27 39.08 -8.42 -13.34
C LEU A 27 40.13 -8.29 -12.22
N PHE A 28 40.92 -7.20 -12.25
CA PHE A 28 42.00 -6.95 -11.27
C PHE A 28 41.61 -5.86 -10.24
N SER A 29 40.45 -5.22 -10.38
CA SER A 29 40.01 -4.18 -9.47
C SER A 29 39.21 -4.77 -8.32
N ASN A 30 39.62 -4.47 -7.08
CA ASN A 30 38.86 -4.77 -5.85
C ASN A 30 37.84 -3.67 -5.49
N GLU A 31 37.61 -2.68 -6.36
CA GLU A 31 36.69 -1.62 -6.10
C GLU A 31 35.24 -2.16 -6.12
N LYS A 32 34.53 -1.89 -5.05
CA LYS A 32 33.14 -2.33 -4.87
C LYS A 32 32.22 -1.11 -4.77
N ILE A 33 31.05 -1.23 -5.40
CA ILE A 33 29.98 -0.27 -5.24
C ILE A 33 29.00 -0.88 -4.24
N VAL A 34 28.74 -0.15 -3.16
CA VAL A 34 27.74 -0.53 -2.15
C VAL A 34 26.48 0.27 -2.42
N LYS A 35 25.39 -0.42 -2.76
CA LYS A 35 24.06 0.16 -2.87
C LYS A 35 23.28 -0.20 -1.63
N ARG A 36 22.99 0.80 -0.79
CA ARG A 36 22.18 0.65 0.41
C ARG A 36 20.72 0.71 0.01
N ALA A 37 20.03 -0.44 0.05
CA ALA A 37 18.63 -0.55 -0.36
C ALA A 37 17.66 -0.38 0.82
N VAL A 38 18.11 -0.78 2.03
CA VAL A 38 17.43 -0.53 3.30
C VAL A 38 18.50 -0.09 4.27
N GLU A 39 18.29 1.04 4.94
CA GLU A 39 19.30 1.63 5.81
C GLU A 39 19.07 1.30 7.27
N ASP A 40 17.88 1.63 7.78
CA ASP A 40 17.48 1.36 9.16
C ASP A 40 15.96 1.38 9.27
N ILE A 41 15.35 0.21 9.36
CA ILE A 41 13.90 0.08 9.50
C ILE A 41 13.58 -0.73 10.74
N SER A 42 12.72 -0.18 11.60
CA SER A 42 12.21 -0.84 12.81
C SER A 42 10.71 -0.62 12.91
N PHE A 43 9.96 -1.70 13.11
CA PHE A 43 8.53 -1.70 13.42
C PHE A 43 8.10 -3.04 14.01
N THR A 44 6.92 -3.04 14.62
CA THR A 44 6.22 -4.24 15.05
C THR A 44 4.83 -4.25 14.43
N ILE A 45 4.29 -5.43 14.10
CA ILE A 45 2.92 -5.60 13.63
C ILE A 45 2.30 -6.71 14.48
N ASP A 46 1.16 -6.42 15.07
CA ASP A 46 0.44 -7.37 15.91
C ASP A 46 -0.32 -8.40 15.07
N ASP A 47 -0.73 -9.49 15.70
CA ASP A 47 -1.49 -10.54 15.01
C ASP A 47 -2.87 -9.99 14.57
N GLY A 48 -3.27 -10.33 13.36
CA GLY A 48 -4.54 -9.92 12.77
C GLY A 48 -4.58 -8.48 12.22
N GLU A 49 -3.51 -7.69 12.32
CA GLU A 49 -3.48 -6.36 11.68
C GLU A 49 -3.39 -6.46 10.15
N ILE A 50 -4.08 -5.54 9.45
CA ILE A 50 -3.85 -5.26 8.03
C ILE A 50 -3.09 -3.93 7.94
N VAL A 51 -1.84 -4.00 7.49
CA VAL A 51 -0.93 -2.86 7.45
C VAL A 51 -0.54 -2.51 6.01
N GLY A 52 -0.76 -1.26 5.62
CA GLY A 52 -0.24 -0.70 4.39
C GLY A 52 1.25 -0.38 4.52
N TYR A 53 2.08 -1.00 3.69
CA TYR A 53 3.53 -0.75 3.64
C TYR A 53 3.89 -0.02 2.35
N ILE A 54 3.94 1.29 2.37
CA ILE A 54 4.07 2.14 1.19
C ILE A 54 5.39 2.90 1.15
N GLY A 55 5.75 3.35 -0.03
CA GLY A 55 6.99 4.10 -0.25
C GLY A 55 7.18 4.42 -1.73
N SER A 56 8.03 5.38 -2.03
CA SER A 56 8.41 5.71 -3.40
C SER A 56 9.08 4.52 -4.11
N ASN A 57 9.18 4.58 -5.44
CA ASN A 57 9.92 3.57 -6.19
C ASN A 57 11.39 3.59 -5.77
N GLY A 58 11.90 2.43 -5.37
CA GLY A 58 13.26 2.32 -4.83
C GLY A 58 13.40 2.59 -3.34
N ALA A 59 12.33 2.93 -2.62
CA ALA A 59 12.35 3.18 -1.18
C ALA A 59 12.76 1.98 -0.31
N GLY A 60 12.77 0.76 -0.87
CA GLY A 60 13.17 -0.45 -0.16
C GLY A 60 12.03 -1.43 0.14
N LYS A 61 10.77 -1.16 -0.28
CA LYS A 61 9.58 -2.00 -0.02
C LYS A 61 9.81 -3.49 -0.29
N SER A 62 10.03 -3.84 -1.56
CA SER A 62 10.22 -5.24 -1.96
C SER A 62 11.49 -5.87 -1.36
N THR A 63 12.51 -5.06 -1.02
CA THR A 63 13.70 -5.56 -0.32
C THR A 63 13.36 -5.94 1.11
N THR A 64 12.59 -5.12 1.81
CA THR A 64 12.12 -5.41 3.17
C THR A 64 11.22 -6.64 3.19
N ILE A 65 10.25 -6.75 2.27
CA ILE A 65 9.42 -7.95 2.16
C ILE A 65 10.27 -9.19 1.90
N LYS A 66 11.25 -9.13 1.00
CA LYS A 66 12.16 -10.27 0.74
C LYS A 66 13.00 -10.66 1.96
N MET A 67 13.30 -9.74 2.87
CA MET A 67 13.95 -10.07 4.13
C MET A 67 12.97 -10.77 5.10
N MET A 68 11.74 -10.25 5.23
CA MET A 68 10.70 -10.86 6.07
C MET A 68 10.25 -12.24 5.56
N THR A 69 10.26 -12.45 4.25
CA THR A 69 9.94 -13.77 3.65
C THR A 69 11.12 -14.76 3.64
N GLY A 70 12.32 -14.33 4.06
CA GLY A 70 13.53 -15.17 4.07
C GLY A 70 14.20 -15.37 2.72
N ILE A 71 13.74 -14.68 1.66
CA ILE A 71 14.39 -14.68 0.34
C ILE A 71 15.76 -13.99 0.41
N LEU A 72 15.84 -12.91 1.20
CA LEU A 72 17.08 -12.18 1.46
C LEU A 72 17.41 -12.22 2.96
N ALA A 73 18.69 -12.40 3.27
CA ALA A 73 19.16 -12.16 4.64
C ALA A 73 19.48 -10.65 4.82
N PRO A 74 19.10 -10.03 5.94
CA PRO A 74 19.51 -8.69 6.26
C PRO A 74 21.04 -8.60 6.40
N THR A 75 21.62 -7.43 6.10
CA THR A 75 23.06 -7.17 6.32
C THR A 75 23.30 -6.80 7.79
N LYS A 76 22.31 -6.16 8.43
CA LYS A 76 22.30 -5.82 9.85
C LYS A 76 20.88 -5.88 10.41
N GLY A 77 20.77 -5.90 11.74
CA GLY A 77 19.50 -5.94 12.45
C GLY A 77 18.89 -7.34 12.51
N GLU A 78 17.69 -7.39 13.04
CA GLU A 78 16.96 -8.64 13.29
C GLU A 78 15.53 -8.54 12.75
N CYS A 79 15.04 -9.68 12.25
CA CYS A 79 13.66 -9.83 11.83
C CYS A 79 13.11 -11.14 12.39
N LEU A 80 11.97 -11.09 13.08
CA LEU A 80 11.27 -12.25 13.60
C LEU A 80 9.83 -12.25 13.09
N ILE A 81 9.40 -13.36 12.52
CA ILE A 81 8.03 -13.60 12.08
C ILE A 81 7.47 -14.73 12.95
N ASN A 82 6.52 -14.40 13.81
CA ASN A 82 6.00 -15.32 14.83
C ASN A 82 7.13 -16.03 15.64
N GLY A 83 8.16 -15.26 16.03
CA GLY A 83 9.32 -15.75 16.74
C GLY A 83 10.35 -16.51 15.90
N ILE A 84 10.14 -16.65 14.58
CA ILE A 84 11.05 -17.35 13.66
C ILE A 84 11.90 -16.32 12.92
N ASP A 85 13.23 -16.50 12.92
CA ASP A 85 14.14 -15.76 12.06
C ASP A 85 14.07 -16.33 10.62
N PRO A 86 13.53 -15.55 9.63
CA PRO A 86 13.36 -16.02 8.25
C PRO A 86 14.68 -16.36 7.56
N SER A 87 15.77 -15.73 7.97
CA SER A 87 17.09 -15.93 7.33
C SER A 87 17.74 -17.23 7.76
N ARG A 88 17.48 -17.67 9.01
CA ARG A 88 18.05 -18.87 9.62
C ARG A 88 17.17 -20.09 9.44
N ASN A 89 15.85 -19.92 9.47
CA ASN A 89 14.90 -21.04 9.40
C ASN A 89 13.85 -20.81 8.31
N ARG A 90 14.29 -20.79 7.04
CA ARG A 90 13.46 -20.51 5.86
C ARG A 90 12.27 -21.47 5.72
N LYS A 91 12.50 -22.77 5.99
CA LYS A 91 11.44 -23.78 5.86
C LYS A 91 10.30 -23.56 6.84
N ALA A 92 10.64 -23.34 8.11
CA ALA A 92 9.63 -23.09 9.15
C ALA A 92 8.92 -21.75 8.89
N ASN A 93 9.66 -20.71 8.43
CA ASN A 93 9.04 -19.44 8.06
C ASN A 93 8.06 -19.62 6.88
N ALA A 94 8.47 -20.33 5.81
CA ALA A 94 7.63 -20.57 4.63
C ALA A 94 6.31 -21.29 4.95
N GLN A 95 6.28 -22.15 5.97
CA GLN A 95 5.06 -22.81 6.43
C GLN A 95 4.10 -21.89 7.19
N ASN A 96 4.57 -20.73 7.65
CA ASN A 96 3.77 -19.77 8.42
C ASN A 96 3.36 -18.55 7.60
N ILE A 97 3.87 -18.38 6.39
CA ILE A 97 3.61 -17.22 5.56
C ILE A 97 2.99 -17.58 4.21
N GLY A 98 2.07 -16.76 3.72
CA GLY A 98 1.64 -16.72 2.33
C GLY A 98 2.25 -15.50 1.65
N VAL A 99 2.60 -15.62 0.38
CA VAL A 99 3.19 -14.49 -0.37
C VAL A 99 2.57 -14.44 -1.75
N VAL A 100 2.09 -13.26 -2.15
CA VAL A 100 1.62 -12.98 -3.51
C VAL A 100 2.44 -11.84 -4.07
N PHE A 101 3.13 -12.10 -5.20
CA PHE A 101 3.84 -11.08 -5.96
C PHE A 101 3.02 -10.72 -7.20
N GLY A 102 2.41 -9.53 -7.24
CA GLY A 102 1.41 -9.15 -8.24
C GLY A 102 1.77 -9.34 -9.71
N GLN A 103 3.06 -9.35 -10.05
CA GLN A 103 3.51 -9.55 -11.44
C GLN A 103 4.05 -10.97 -11.73
N ARG A 104 4.11 -11.84 -10.73
CA ARG A 104 4.67 -13.19 -10.86
C ARG A 104 3.78 -14.19 -10.17
N THR A 105 3.24 -15.11 -10.95
CA THR A 105 2.52 -16.24 -10.39
C THR A 105 3.48 -17.28 -9.80
N GLN A 106 3.06 -17.89 -8.70
CA GLN A 106 3.71 -19.05 -8.10
C GLN A 106 3.18 -20.37 -8.65
N LEU A 107 2.12 -20.32 -9.48
CA LEU A 107 1.45 -21.47 -10.05
C LEU A 107 2.18 -21.99 -11.28
N TRP A 108 2.03 -23.29 -11.56
CA TRP A 108 2.63 -23.90 -12.74
C TRP A 108 1.85 -23.53 -14.00
N TRP A 109 2.50 -22.84 -14.91
CA TRP A 109 1.91 -22.17 -16.06
C TRP A 109 1.12 -23.07 -16.99
N ASP A 110 1.63 -24.30 -17.23
CA ASP A 110 1.01 -25.26 -18.16
C ASP A 110 0.07 -26.27 -17.50
N LEU A 111 0.02 -26.31 -16.18
CA LEU A 111 -0.85 -27.22 -15.44
C LEU A 111 -2.24 -26.60 -15.19
N PRO A 112 -3.30 -27.43 -15.10
CA PRO A 112 -4.56 -27.02 -14.51
C PRO A 112 -4.36 -26.44 -13.09
N LEU A 113 -5.22 -25.51 -12.71
CA LEU A 113 -5.14 -24.92 -11.37
C LEU A 113 -5.30 -26.00 -10.28
N SER A 114 -6.21 -26.97 -10.48
CA SER A 114 -6.44 -28.12 -9.58
C SER A 114 -5.16 -28.92 -9.31
N GLU A 115 -4.35 -29.17 -10.34
CA GLU A 115 -3.07 -29.87 -10.15
C GLU A 115 -2.05 -29.03 -9.40
N SER A 116 -2.00 -27.71 -9.70
CA SER A 116 -1.13 -26.78 -8.94
C SER A 116 -1.47 -26.79 -7.45
N PHE A 117 -2.75 -26.80 -7.11
CA PHE A 117 -3.22 -26.87 -5.72
C PHE A 117 -2.90 -28.21 -5.05
N THR A 118 -3.04 -29.32 -5.80
CA THR A 118 -2.64 -30.65 -5.31
C THR A 118 -1.14 -30.71 -4.99
N ILE A 119 -0.30 -30.17 -5.86
CA ILE A 119 1.15 -30.10 -5.62
C ILE A 119 1.47 -29.22 -4.40
N LEU A 120 0.82 -28.07 -4.26
CA LEU A 120 1.00 -27.18 -3.10
C LEU A 120 0.56 -27.83 -1.80
N LYS A 121 -0.56 -28.57 -1.82
CA LYS A 121 -1.01 -29.38 -0.67
C LYS A 121 0.10 -30.29 -0.16
N GLU A 122 0.76 -31.04 -1.06
CA GLU A 122 1.88 -31.93 -0.68
C GLU A 122 3.11 -31.15 -0.20
N ILE A 123 3.46 -30.03 -0.85
CA ILE A 123 4.61 -29.17 -0.44
C ILE A 123 4.43 -28.63 0.98
N TYR A 124 3.22 -28.20 1.31
CA TYR A 124 2.92 -27.62 2.63
C TYR A 124 2.48 -28.67 3.66
N ASN A 125 2.39 -29.95 3.28
CA ASN A 125 1.92 -31.08 4.11
C ASN A 125 0.52 -30.83 4.70
N VAL A 126 -0.39 -30.30 3.87
CA VAL A 126 -1.80 -30.07 4.23
C VAL A 126 -2.54 -31.41 4.16
N THR A 127 -3.22 -31.80 5.23
CA THR A 127 -4.00 -33.04 5.27
C THR A 127 -5.22 -32.95 4.33
N ASP A 128 -5.79 -34.11 3.92
CA ASP A 128 -6.99 -34.14 3.05
C ASP A 128 -8.17 -33.40 3.68
N GLU A 129 -8.33 -33.51 4.99
CA GLU A 129 -9.42 -32.87 5.73
C GLU A 129 -9.24 -31.34 5.77
N GLU A 130 -8.03 -30.85 6.08
CA GLU A 130 -7.69 -29.43 6.07
C GLU A 130 -7.82 -28.85 4.65
N TYR A 131 -7.32 -29.56 3.64
CA TYR A 131 -7.43 -29.18 2.25
C TYR A 131 -8.90 -29.00 1.83
N LYS A 132 -9.75 -29.98 2.12
CA LYS A 132 -11.17 -29.91 1.78
C LYS A 132 -11.85 -28.69 2.44
N LYS A 133 -11.64 -28.53 3.74
CA LYS A 133 -12.20 -27.39 4.50
C LYS A 133 -11.70 -26.04 3.97
N GLN A 134 -10.40 -25.96 3.65
CA GLN A 134 -9.81 -24.73 3.13
C GLN A 134 -10.30 -24.43 1.71
N MET A 135 -10.41 -25.43 0.86
CA MET A 135 -10.94 -25.27 -0.51
C MET A 135 -12.41 -24.85 -0.54
N GLU A 136 -13.25 -25.38 0.35
CA GLU A 136 -14.64 -24.92 0.49
C GLU A 136 -14.70 -23.42 0.81
N PHE A 137 -13.84 -22.94 1.70
CA PHE A 137 -13.75 -21.54 2.04
C PHE A 137 -13.18 -20.69 0.90
N LEU A 138 -12.05 -21.09 0.33
CA LEU A 138 -11.40 -20.36 -0.75
C LEU A 138 -12.30 -20.28 -2.01
N ASN A 139 -13.05 -21.33 -2.31
CA ASN A 139 -14.04 -21.29 -3.39
C ASN A 139 -15.14 -20.27 -3.11
N LYS A 140 -15.64 -20.20 -1.88
CA LYS A 140 -16.66 -19.23 -1.50
C LYS A 140 -16.18 -17.77 -1.68
N VAL A 141 -14.92 -17.51 -1.29
CA VAL A 141 -14.38 -16.14 -1.19
C VAL A 141 -13.72 -15.69 -2.50
N LEU A 142 -13.08 -16.61 -3.22
CA LEU A 142 -12.30 -16.34 -4.42
C LEU A 142 -12.91 -16.87 -5.72
N ASP A 143 -14.04 -17.60 -5.62
CA ASP A 143 -14.79 -18.12 -6.77
C ASP A 143 -13.89 -18.92 -7.75
N LEU A 144 -13.06 -19.81 -7.16
CA LEU A 144 -12.04 -20.56 -7.91
C LEU A 144 -12.64 -21.65 -8.80
N SER A 145 -13.82 -22.18 -8.43
CA SER A 145 -14.48 -23.29 -9.12
C SER A 145 -14.77 -23.01 -10.60
N GLU A 146 -14.99 -21.73 -10.95
CA GLU A 146 -15.24 -21.29 -12.34
C GLU A 146 -14.13 -21.69 -13.31
N PHE A 147 -12.88 -21.74 -12.83
CA PHE A 147 -11.69 -21.95 -13.66
C PHE A 147 -10.70 -22.97 -13.10
N PHE A 148 -11.12 -23.78 -12.11
CA PHE A 148 -10.25 -24.68 -11.35
C PHE A 148 -9.56 -25.75 -12.21
N ASP A 149 -10.23 -26.24 -13.27
CA ASP A 149 -9.67 -27.24 -14.18
C ASP A 149 -8.99 -26.66 -15.41
N ARG A 150 -8.86 -25.33 -15.47
CA ARG A 150 -8.20 -24.65 -16.58
C ARG A 150 -6.70 -24.50 -16.36
N PRO A 151 -5.87 -24.64 -17.42
CA PRO A 151 -4.44 -24.33 -17.35
C PRO A 151 -4.20 -22.87 -16.95
N VAL A 152 -3.25 -22.64 -16.03
CA VAL A 152 -2.97 -21.31 -15.47
C VAL A 152 -2.70 -20.25 -16.56
N ARG A 153 -2.04 -20.63 -17.66
CA ARG A 153 -1.76 -19.73 -18.80
C ARG A 153 -3.01 -19.18 -19.49
N THR A 154 -4.17 -19.84 -19.33
CA THR A 154 -5.43 -19.43 -19.97
C THR A 154 -6.29 -18.52 -19.08
N LEU A 155 -5.87 -18.29 -17.85
CA LEU A 155 -6.58 -17.46 -16.90
C LEU A 155 -6.39 -15.96 -17.23
N SER A 156 -7.46 -15.20 -17.07
CA SER A 156 -7.34 -13.73 -17.07
C SER A 156 -6.45 -13.25 -15.92
N LEU A 157 -6.01 -12.00 -15.96
CA LEU A 157 -5.19 -11.44 -14.89
C LEU A 157 -5.91 -11.51 -13.53
N GLY A 158 -7.20 -11.18 -13.48
CA GLY A 158 -8.01 -11.26 -12.26
C GLY A 158 -8.22 -12.69 -11.77
N GLN A 159 -8.51 -13.66 -12.69
CA GLN A 159 -8.60 -15.07 -12.33
C GLN A 159 -7.27 -15.60 -11.78
N ARG A 160 -6.15 -15.21 -12.40
CA ARG A 160 -4.82 -15.59 -11.95
C ARG A 160 -4.50 -15.00 -10.58
N MET A 161 -4.85 -13.75 -10.31
CA MET A 161 -4.67 -13.13 -9.00
C MET A 161 -5.49 -13.84 -7.92
N ARG A 162 -6.76 -14.18 -8.19
CA ARG A 162 -7.59 -14.99 -7.29
C ARG A 162 -6.96 -16.37 -7.02
N ALA A 163 -6.42 -17.00 -8.07
CA ALA A 163 -5.72 -18.28 -7.95
C ALA A 163 -4.43 -18.17 -7.12
N ASP A 164 -3.60 -17.14 -7.35
CA ASP A 164 -2.37 -16.92 -6.58
C ASP A 164 -2.67 -16.63 -5.10
N LEU A 165 -3.73 -15.86 -4.83
CA LEU A 165 -4.18 -15.61 -3.46
C LEU A 165 -4.67 -16.89 -2.78
N GLY A 166 -5.48 -17.71 -3.49
CA GLY A 166 -5.90 -19.02 -3.01
C GLY A 166 -4.74 -19.96 -2.71
N ALA A 167 -3.75 -20.01 -3.60
CA ALA A 167 -2.54 -20.80 -3.44
C ALA A 167 -1.71 -20.35 -2.23
N ALA A 168 -1.56 -19.05 -2.01
CA ALA A 168 -0.85 -18.47 -0.87
C ALA A 168 -1.54 -18.75 0.48
N LEU A 169 -2.85 -19.03 0.45
CA LEU A 169 -3.68 -19.26 1.63
C LEU A 169 -3.99 -20.74 1.90
N LEU A 170 -3.60 -21.64 0.99
CA LEU A 170 -3.97 -23.06 1.05
C LEU A 170 -3.60 -23.74 2.37
N HIS A 171 -2.45 -23.38 2.91
CA HIS A 171 -1.89 -23.92 4.15
C HIS A 171 -2.23 -23.10 5.40
N ASN A 172 -3.22 -22.20 5.29
CA ASN A 172 -3.69 -21.32 6.36
C ASN A 172 -2.56 -20.56 7.10
N PRO A 173 -1.79 -19.72 6.39
CA PRO A 173 -0.65 -19.00 6.95
C PRO A 173 -1.08 -17.99 8.01
N LYS A 174 -0.19 -17.70 8.97
CA LYS A 174 -0.41 -16.67 9.98
C LYS A 174 -0.16 -15.25 9.45
N VAL A 175 0.68 -15.14 8.42
CA VAL A 175 1.03 -13.86 7.81
C VAL A 175 0.88 -13.95 6.30
N LEU A 176 0.25 -12.96 5.69
CA LEU A 176 0.07 -12.84 4.25
C LEU A 176 0.76 -11.57 3.75
N TYR A 177 1.72 -11.73 2.85
CA TYR A 177 2.38 -10.64 2.15
C TYR A 177 1.76 -10.48 0.76
N LEU A 178 1.27 -9.28 0.46
CA LEU A 178 0.67 -8.92 -0.80
C LEU A 178 1.47 -7.78 -1.43
N ASP A 179 2.24 -8.08 -2.47
CA ASP A 179 3.04 -7.09 -3.19
C ASP A 179 2.31 -6.71 -4.49
N GLU A 180 1.61 -5.56 -4.48
CA GLU A 180 0.82 -5.02 -5.59
C GLU A 180 -0.31 -5.96 -6.09
N PRO A 181 -1.22 -6.45 -5.21
CA PRO A 181 -2.18 -7.49 -5.56
C PRO A 181 -3.29 -7.03 -6.52
N THR A 182 -3.50 -5.74 -6.68
CA THR A 182 -4.59 -5.17 -7.50
C THR A 182 -4.09 -4.50 -8.77
N ILE A 183 -2.77 -4.57 -9.04
CA ILE A 183 -2.16 -3.89 -10.17
C ILE A 183 -2.71 -4.43 -11.51
N GLY A 184 -3.16 -3.51 -12.37
CA GLY A 184 -3.67 -3.85 -13.70
C GLY A 184 -5.05 -4.53 -13.73
N LEU A 185 -5.73 -4.62 -12.58
CA LEU A 185 -7.09 -5.14 -12.49
C LEU A 185 -8.12 -4.01 -12.71
N ASP A 186 -9.29 -4.38 -13.25
CA ASP A 186 -10.44 -3.49 -13.30
C ASP A 186 -11.06 -3.28 -11.90
N LEU A 187 -11.93 -2.27 -11.78
CA LEU A 187 -12.50 -1.85 -10.51
C LEU A 187 -13.27 -2.98 -9.80
N VAL A 188 -14.10 -3.72 -10.55
CA VAL A 188 -14.92 -4.78 -9.96
C VAL A 188 -14.06 -5.92 -9.41
N VAL A 189 -13.01 -6.31 -10.14
CA VAL A 189 -12.09 -7.34 -9.68
C VAL A 189 -11.27 -6.86 -8.48
N LYS A 190 -10.85 -5.59 -8.44
CA LYS A 190 -10.20 -5.00 -7.26
C LYS A 190 -11.07 -5.10 -6.02
N ASP A 191 -12.34 -4.70 -6.12
CA ASP A 191 -13.28 -4.74 -5.01
C ASP A 191 -13.51 -6.18 -4.50
N ASN A 192 -13.60 -7.15 -5.41
CA ASN A 192 -13.70 -8.56 -5.04
C ASN A 192 -12.44 -9.06 -4.29
N ILE A 193 -11.25 -8.67 -4.74
CA ILE A 193 -9.99 -9.02 -4.06
C ILE A 193 -9.92 -8.37 -2.68
N ARG A 194 -10.30 -7.10 -2.54
CA ARG A 194 -10.35 -6.39 -1.26
C ARG A 194 -11.32 -7.07 -0.29
N ALA A 195 -12.52 -7.39 -0.75
CA ALA A 195 -13.51 -8.12 0.05
C ALA A 195 -12.98 -9.48 0.51
N ALA A 196 -12.32 -10.22 -0.39
CA ALA A 196 -11.70 -11.50 -0.06
C ALA A 196 -10.62 -11.37 1.03
N ILE A 197 -9.75 -10.37 0.94
CA ILE A 197 -8.69 -10.12 1.94
C ILE A 197 -9.30 -9.80 3.31
N LYS A 198 -10.38 -8.99 3.36
CA LYS A 198 -11.10 -8.68 4.61
C LYS A 198 -11.70 -9.96 5.22
N GLU A 199 -12.45 -10.76 4.44
CA GLU A 199 -13.08 -11.98 4.94
C GLU A 199 -12.05 -13.00 5.46
N ILE A 200 -10.89 -13.11 4.80
CA ILE A 200 -9.77 -13.95 5.23
C ILE A 200 -9.20 -13.46 6.57
N ASN A 201 -8.94 -12.16 6.69
CA ASN A 201 -8.41 -11.56 7.91
C ASN A 201 -9.40 -11.72 9.08
N GLU A 202 -10.68 -11.43 8.87
CA GLU A 202 -11.72 -11.57 9.88
C GLU A 202 -11.85 -13.01 10.38
N LYS A 203 -11.86 -13.98 9.45
CA LYS A 203 -12.06 -15.39 9.78
C LYS A 203 -10.87 -16.04 10.47
N TYR A 204 -9.66 -15.77 9.98
CA TYR A 204 -8.46 -16.48 10.42
C TYR A 204 -7.51 -15.62 11.24
N GLN A 205 -7.82 -14.34 11.43
CA GLN A 205 -6.93 -13.37 12.07
C GLN A 205 -5.54 -13.36 11.45
N THR A 206 -5.48 -13.56 10.12
CA THR A 206 -4.25 -13.55 9.35
C THR A 206 -3.71 -12.12 9.32
N THR A 207 -2.48 -11.92 9.77
CA THR A 207 -1.79 -10.62 9.65
C THR A 207 -1.47 -10.35 8.18
N VAL A 208 -1.84 -9.18 7.66
CA VAL A 208 -1.63 -8.83 6.25
C VAL A 208 -0.69 -7.64 6.13
N ILE A 209 0.35 -7.79 5.31
CA ILE A 209 1.19 -6.67 4.86
C ILE A 209 0.93 -6.45 3.38
N LEU A 210 0.39 -5.28 3.07
CA LEU A 210 0.02 -4.88 1.72
C LEU A 210 0.96 -3.80 1.20
N THR A 211 1.63 -4.04 0.06
CA THR A 211 2.22 -2.95 -0.70
C THR A 211 1.34 -2.64 -1.89
N THR A 212 1.11 -1.37 -2.14
CA THR A 212 0.35 -0.91 -3.30
C THR A 212 0.70 0.54 -3.64
N HIS A 213 0.48 0.90 -4.87
CA HIS A 213 0.44 2.30 -5.34
C HIS A 213 -1.01 2.80 -5.48
N ASP A 214 -1.98 1.92 -5.33
CA ASP A 214 -3.40 2.27 -5.34
C ASP A 214 -3.81 2.71 -3.93
N ILE A 215 -4.10 3.98 -3.79
CA ILE A 215 -4.50 4.56 -2.50
C ILE A 215 -5.84 3.99 -2.02
N GLY A 216 -6.75 3.64 -2.94
CA GLY A 216 -8.01 3.00 -2.60
C GLY A 216 -7.84 1.66 -1.87
N ASP A 217 -6.80 0.88 -2.19
CA ASP A 217 -6.49 -0.35 -1.45
C ASP A 217 -6.12 -0.05 0.02
N ILE A 218 -5.34 1.01 0.23
CA ILE A 218 -4.93 1.42 1.58
C ILE A 218 -6.14 1.90 2.37
N GLU A 219 -6.96 2.76 1.79
CA GLU A 219 -8.13 3.35 2.48
C GLU A 219 -9.19 2.30 2.83
N GLU A 220 -9.34 1.29 1.98
CA GLU A 220 -10.33 0.25 2.21
C GLU A 220 -9.87 -0.88 3.12
N LEU A 221 -8.58 -1.24 3.06
CA LEU A 221 -8.10 -2.44 3.75
C LEU A 221 -7.36 -2.12 5.05
N CYS A 222 -6.64 -1.00 5.12
CA CYS A 222 -5.66 -0.77 6.16
C CYS A 222 -6.16 0.20 7.23
N SER A 223 -6.04 -0.17 8.49
CA SER A 223 -6.21 0.76 9.62
C SER A 223 -4.92 1.46 10.00
N ARG A 224 -3.78 0.87 9.64
CA ARG A 224 -2.43 1.36 9.92
C ARG A 224 -1.58 1.39 8.67
N ILE A 225 -0.70 2.37 8.60
CA ILE A 225 0.20 2.59 7.47
C ILE A 225 1.63 2.80 7.97
N ILE A 226 2.57 2.15 7.30
CA ILE A 226 4.00 2.37 7.45
C ILE A 226 4.52 2.97 6.14
N ILE A 227 5.08 4.19 6.22
CA ILE A 227 5.63 4.88 5.06
C ILE A 227 7.15 4.82 5.14
N ILE A 228 7.77 4.37 4.05
CA ILE A 228 9.22 4.35 3.94
C ILE A 228 9.70 5.21 2.78
N ASP A 229 10.87 5.83 2.96
CA ASP A 229 11.58 6.52 1.90
C ASP A 229 13.09 6.35 2.07
N ASN A 230 13.81 6.19 0.94
CA ASN A 230 15.28 6.03 0.92
C ASN A 230 15.80 5.00 1.94
N GLY A 231 15.10 3.89 2.12
CA GLY A 231 15.49 2.80 3.01
C GLY A 231 15.26 3.08 4.51
N ARG A 232 14.52 4.12 4.85
CA ARG A 232 14.18 4.51 6.23
C ARG A 232 12.67 4.59 6.42
N LYS A 233 12.21 4.30 7.62
CA LYS A 233 10.82 4.52 8.03
C LYS A 233 10.61 6.00 8.33
N ILE A 234 9.66 6.64 7.64
CA ILE A 234 9.31 8.05 7.86
C ILE A 234 7.99 8.23 8.60
N TYR A 235 7.06 7.25 8.51
CA TYR A 235 5.82 7.25 9.28
C TYR A 235 5.45 5.84 9.70
N ASP A 236 4.78 5.72 10.84
CA ASP A 236 4.20 4.47 11.34
C ASP A 236 3.06 4.82 12.30
N GLY A 237 1.84 4.56 11.89
CA GLY A 237 0.67 4.91 12.70
C GLY A 237 -0.66 4.69 12.01
N SER A 238 -1.74 5.03 12.71
CA SER A 238 -3.11 4.94 12.20
C SER A 238 -3.31 5.82 10.97
N LEU A 239 -4.11 5.32 10.03
CA LEU A 239 -4.51 6.05 8.82
C LEU A 239 -5.35 7.28 9.19
N ASP A 240 -6.22 7.17 10.18
CA ASP A 240 -7.07 8.27 10.64
C ASP A 240 -6.23 9.40 11.25
N VAL A 241 -5.24 9.05 12.07
CA VAL A 241 -4.31 10.03 12.64
C VAL A 241 -3.50 10.73 11.55
N LEU A 242 -3.08 9.98 10.52
CA LEU A 242 -2.38 10.54 9.36
C LEU A 242 -3.27 11.57 8.63
N LYS A 243 -4.52 11.18 8.31
CA LYS A 243 -5.50 12.05 7.64
C LYS A 243 -5.85 13.27 8.48
N ASP A 244 -5.91 13.13 9.79
CA ASP A 244 -6.21 14.27 10.66
C ASP A 244 -5.03 15.23 10.79
N THR A 245 -3.83 14.70 10.99
CA THR A 245 -2.63 15.51 11.22
C THR A 245 -2.14 16.23 9.96
N TYR A 246 -2.15 15.54 8.80
CA TYR A 246 -1.58 16.07 7.56
C TYR A 246 -2.64 16.48 6.53
N GLY A 247 -3.85 15.94 6.59
CA GLY A 247 -5.01 16.34 5.77
C GLY A 247 -5.72 17.56 6.34
N THR A 248 -4.97 18.61 6.66
CA THR A 248 -5.51 19.81 7.33
C THR A 248 -6.35 20.68 6.41
N ARG A 249 -6.25 20.50 5.10
CA ARG A 249 -6.97 21.32 4.12
C ARG A 249 -8.24 20.62 3.64
N ARG A 250 -9.29 21.41 3.48
CA ARG A 250 -10.56 21.02 2.87
C ARG A 250 -10.85 21.93 1.70
N LYS A 251 -11.39 21.38 0.61
CA LYS A 251 -11.81 22.14 -0.56
C LYS A 251 -13.32 22.08 -0.68
N ILE A 252 -13.93 23.23 -0.86
CA ILE A 252 -15.36 23.37 -1.22
C ILE A 252 -15.40 23.98 -2.61
N SER A 253 -16.11 23.34 -3.53
CA SER A 253 -16.43 23.88 -4.83
C SER A 253 -17.92 24.21 -4.87
N MET A 254 -18.25 25.44 -5.22
CA MET A 254 -19.63 25.93 -5.26
C MET A 254 -19.94 26.44 -6.67
N GLU A 255 -21.01 25.94 -7.26
CA GLU A 255 -21.56 26.54 -8.46
C GLU A 255 -22.34 27.79 -8.06
N VAL A 256 -21.90 28.95 -8.57
CA VAL A 256 -22.46 30.24 -8.21
C VAL A 256 -23.19 30.89 -9.39
N LYS A 257 -24.22 31.65 -9.12
CA LYS A 257 -24.94 32.35 -10.15
C LYS A 257 -24.05 33.41 -10.79
N ARG A 258 -24.02 33.45 -12.13
CA ARG A 258 -23.20 34.38 -12.91
C ARG A 258 -23.52 35.82 -12.49
N SER A 259 -22.58 36.50 -11.86
CA SER A 259 -22.65 37.94 -11.59
C SER A 259 -21.79 38.68 -12.59
N LYS A 260 -22.28 39.86 -13.03
CA LYS A 260 -21.52 40.76 -13.90
C LYS A 260 -20.44 41.55 -13.17
N GLU A 261 -20.43 41.50 -11.85
CA GLU A 261 -19.46 42.19 -11.01
C GLU A 261 -18.31 41.26 -10.63
N THR A 262 -17.10 41.81 -10.71
CA THR A 262 -15.88 41.12 -10.27
C THR A 262 -15.98 40.86 -8.76
N PHE A 263 -16.17 39.61 -8.35
CA PHE A 263 -16.18 39.23 -6.93
C PHE A 263 -14.79 39.42 -6.35
N ASN A 264 -14.62 40.48 -5.59
CA ASN A 264 -13.47 40.59 -4.68
C ASN A 264 -13.83 39.83 -3.39
N LEU A 265 -13.73 38.50 -3.45
CA LEU A 265 -14.06 37.61 -2.34
C LEU A 265 -12.83 37.48 -1.43
N ASN A 266 -12.60 38.45 -0.56
CA ASN A 266 -11.63 38.24 0.52
C ASN A 266 -12.27 37.42 1.66
N LEU A 267 -12.55 36.13 1.39
CA LEU A 267 -13.14 35.23 2.37
C LEU A 267 -12.26 35.04 3.61
N ALA A 268 -10.94 35.11 3.47
CA ALA A 268 -10.02 35.01 4.61
C ALA A 268 -10.27 36.13 5.64
N GLU A 269 -10.41 37.38 5.18
CA GLU A 269 -10.74 38.51 6.05
C GLU A 269 -12.11 38.37 6.68
N LYS A 270 -13.12 37.94 5.89
CA LYS A 270 -14.49 37.74 6.38
C LYS A 270 -14.58 36.65 7.45
N LEU A 271 -13.79 35.61 7.33
CA LEU A 271 -13.70 34.48 8.27
C LEU A 271 -12.71 34.74 9.43
N GLY A 272 -11.99 35.86 9.41
CA GLY A 272 -11.04 36.25 10.45
C GLY A 272 -9.80 35.34 10.51
N VAL A 273 -9.38 34.78 9.37
CA VAL A 273 -8.21 33.90 9.27
C VAL A 273 -7.18 34.45 8.30
N PRO A 274 -5.88 34.09 8.44
CA PRO A 274 -4.85 34.43 7.45
C PRO A 274 -5.16 33.89 6.06
N GLU A 275 -4.72 34.60 5.00
CA GLU A 275 -4.91 34.17 3.61
C GLU A 275 -4.30 32.79 3.30
N GLU A 276 -3.24 32.41 4.03
CA GLU A 276 -2.64 31.08 3.91
C GLU A 276 -3.58 29.95 4.37
N ASP A 277 -4.53 30.25 5.26
CA ASP A 277 -5.50 29.29 5.80
C ASP A 277 -6.83 29.27 5.05
N CYS A 278 -7.10 30.23 4.15
CA CYS A 278 -8.30 30.26 3.32
C CYS A 278 -7.99 30.90 1.97
N LYS A 279 -7.91 30.09 0.93
CA LYS A 279 -7.66 30.52 -0.46
C LYS A 279 -8.93 30.36 -1.29
N THR A 280 -9.19 31.36 -2.13
CA THR A 280 -10.36 31.42 -2.98
C THR A 280 -9.94 31.54 -4.44
N GLU A 281 -10.50 30.71 -5.31
CA GLU A 281 -10.27 30.71 -6.74
C GLU A 281 -11.63 30.65 -7.47
N LEU A 282 -11.85 31.54 -8.43
CA LEU A 282 -13.06 31.57 -9.25
C LEU A 282 -12.75 31.17 -10.70
N ASP A 283 -13.31 30.07 -11.15
CA ASP A 283 -13.37 29.70 -12.56
C ASP A 283 -14.57 30.46 -13.20
N GLN A 284 -14.27 31.54 -13.90
CA GLN A 284 -15.29 32.39 -14.51
C GLN A 284 -16.00 31.73 -15.71
N GLU A 285 -15.35 30.73 -16.35
CA GLU A 285 -15.98 30.05 -17.49
C GLU A 285 -17.05 29.06 -16.99
N LYS A 286 -16.78 28.37 -15.93
CA LYS A 286 -17.68 27.36 -15.33
C LYS A 286 -18.58 27.94 -14.23
N ASN A 287 -18.34 29.15 -13.78
CA ASN A 287 -18.95 29.77 -12.58
C ASN A 287 -18.78 28.93 -11.33
N ILE A 288 -17.61 28.30 -11.17
CA ILE A 288 -17.28 27.48 -9.99
C ILE A 288 -16.33 28.27 -9.09
N LEU A 289 -16.77 28.52 -7.88
CA LEU A 289 -15.97 29.08 -6.79
C LEU A 289 -15.35 27.95 -5.98
N SER A 290 -14.03 27.85 -6.03
CA SER A 290 -13.25 26.88 -5.26
C SER A 290 -12.62 27.55 -4.04
N ILE A 291 -12.88 27.02 -2.85
CA ILE A 291 -12.38 27.55 -1.58
C ILE A 291 -11.60 26.44 -0.89
N THR A 292 -10.31 26.66 -0.67
CA THR A 292 -9.44 25.73 0.07
C THR A 292 -9.10 26.35 1.42
N PHE A 293 -9.45 25.68 2.51
CA PHE A 293 -9.28 26.21 3.87
C PHE A 293 -8.76 25.15 4.85
N ASN A 294 -8.19 25.63 5.97
CA ASN A 294 -7.71 24.78 7.06
C ASN A 294 -8.91 24.32 7.93
N LYS A 295 -9.22 23.00 7.93
CA LYS A 295 -10.36 22.41 8.64
C LYS A 295 -10.34 22.60 10.17
N HIS A 296 -9.14 22.82 10.76
CA HIS A 296 -8.99 23.07 12.20
C HIS A 296 -9.22 24.52 12.60
N LYS A 297 -9.18 25.46 11.63
CA LYS A 297 -9.38 26.89 11.87
C LYS A 297 -10.73 27.40 11.41
N VAL A 298 -11.29 26.79 10.36
CA VAL A 298 -12.56 27.19 9.74
C VAL A 298 -13.44 25.98 9.54
N GLN A 299 -14.73 26.12 9.90
CA GLN A 299 -15.70 25.07 9.71
C GLN A 299 -16.47 25.23 8.38
N VAL A 300 -16.86 24.11 7.76
CA VAL A 300 -17.62 24.07 6.50
C VAL A 300 -18.87 24.99 6.53
N PRO A 301 -19.71 24.98 7.57
CA PRO A 301 -20.89 25.87 7.62
C PRO A 301 -20.52 27.36 7.57
N GLN A 302 -19.40 27.77 8.17
CA GLN A 302 -18.95 29.16 8.15
C GLN A 302 -18.58 29.61 6.73
N VAL A 303 -17.87 28.74 5.98
CA VAL A 303 -17.51 29.02 4.58
C VAL A 303 -18.77 29.12 3.71
N ILE A 304 -19.69 28.16 3.83
CA ILE A 304 -20.94 28.16 3.06
C ILE A 304 -21.74 29.41 3.36
N HIS A 305 -21.94 29.77 4.62
CA HIS A 305 -22.68 30.96 5.04
C HIS A 305 -22.04 32.23 4.48
N ALA A 306 -20.72 32.37 4.60
CA ALA A 306 -19.99 33.53 4.12
C ALA A 306 -20.13 33.76 2.61
N VAL A 307 -20.20 32.67 1.82
CA VAL A 307 -20.43 32.74 0.37
C VAL A 307 -21.90 33.05 0.04
N MET A 308 -22.85 32.40 0.71
CA MET A 308 -24.29 32.62 0.48
C MET A 308 -24.75 34.05 0.81
N GLU A 309 -24.05 34.77 1.65
CA GLU A 309 -24.31 36.21 1.88
C GLU A 309 -23.91 37.11 0.71
N ILE A 310 -23.05 36.60 -0.20
CA ILE A 310 -22.46 37.38 -1.30
C ILE A 310 -23.09 36.98 -2.64
N THR A 311 -23.41 35.71 -2.83
CA THR A 311 -23.92 35.18 -4.09
C THR A 311 -24.90 34.02 -3.87
N GLU A 312 -25.78 33.80 -4.86
CA GLU A 312 -26.66 32.64 -4.88
C GLU A 312 -25.85 31.39 -5.27
N VAL A 313 -25.90 30.37 -4.41
CA VAL A 313 -25.21 29.08 -4.62
C VAL A 313 -26.21 28.08 -5.18
N GLN A 314 -25.85 27.41 -6.28
CA GLN A 314 -26.71 26.44 -6.97
C GLN A 314 -26.37 25.00 -6.58
N ASP A 315 -25.08 24.67 -6.42
CA ASP A 315 -24.60 23.37 -5.99
C ASP A 315 -23.34 23.49 -5.13
N ILE A 316 -23.09 22.50 -4.28
CA ILE A 316 -21.96 22.46 -3.35
C ILE A 316 -21.34 21.09 -3.38
N GLN A 317 -20.05 21.02 -3.67
CA GLN A 317 -19.24 19.82 -3.54
C GLN A 317 -18.15 20.05 -2.50
N ILE A 318 -18.06 19.14 -1.52
CA ILE A 318 -17.04 19.18 -0.46
C ILE A 318 -16.06 18.05 -0.71
N GLN A 319 -14.78 18.38 -0.75
CA GLN A 319 -13.68 17.44 -0.93
C GLN A 319 -12.71 17.53 0.25
N GLU A 320 -12.39 16.39 0.82
CA GLU A 320 -11.29 16.28 1.79
C GLU A 320 -9.97 16.12 1.05
N THR A 321 -8.85 16.40 1.74
CA THR A 321 -7.52 16.12 1.18
C THR A 321 -7.38 14.62 0.93
N GLU A 322 -7.13 14.25 -0.31
CA GLU A 322 -6.89 12.85 -0.67
C GLU A 322 -5.65 12.30 0.03
N LEU A 323 -5.69 11.04 0.44
CA LEU A 323 -4.53 10.38 1.05
C LEU A 323 -3.29 10.44 0.16
N ALA A 324 -3.47 10.40 -1.16
CA ALA A 324 -2.39 10.56 -2.14
C ALA A 324 -1.64 11.88 -1.99
N GLU A 325 -2.36 12.97 -1.76
CA GLU A 325 -1.78 14.30 -1.55
C GLU A 325 -1.04 14.37 -0.21
N ILE A 326 -1.62 13.78 0.85
CA ILE A 326 -1.00 13.71 2.17
C ILE A 326 0.34 12.95 2.08
N VAL A 327 0.34 11.77 1.47
CA VAL A 327 1.55 10.97 1.28
C VAL A 327 2.60 11.72 0.46
N LYS A 328 2.20 12.43 -0.60
CA LYS A 328 3.09 13.27 -1.42
C LYS A 328 3.69 14.42 -0.61
N GLN A 329 2.92 15.06 0.27
CA GLN A 329 3.43 16.11 1.16
C GLN A 329 4.49 15.56 2.12
N ILE A 330 4.26 14.37 2.69
CA ILE A 330 5.22 13.70 3.59
C ILE A 330 6.53 13.40 2.87
N TYR A 331 6.49 12.96 1.61
CA TYR A 331 7.71 12.72 0.83
C TYR A 331 8.48 14.01 0.52
N ASN A 332 7.78 15.11 0.22
CA ASN A 332 8.42 16.36 -0.19
C ASN A 332 9.00 17.16 1.01
N ASN A 333 8.29 17.18 2.13
CA ASN A 333 8.57 18.06 3.25
C ASN A 333 9.20 17.32 4.45
N GLY A 334 9.26 15.99 4.42
CA GLY A 334 9.51 15.18 5.61
C GLY A 334 8.35 15.28 6.61
N ILE A 335 8.44 14.54 7.70
CA ILE A 335 7.53 14.73 8.83
C ILE A 335 8.03 15.97 9.59
N THR A 336 7.44 17.13 9.32
CA THR A 336 7.59 18.29 10.20
C THR A 336 6.90 17.92 11.52
N ASN A 337 7.72 17.58 12.52
CA ASN A 337 7.25 17.49 13.91
C ASN A 337 6.87 18.90 14.38
N GLU A 338 5.70 19.38 14.00
CA GLU A 338 5.03 20.45 14.74
C GLU A 338 4.41 19.82 16.00
N LYS A 339 5.31 19.43 16.93
CA LYS A 339 4.98 19.38 18.33
C LYS A 339 5.42 20.73 18.91
N LYS A 340 4.46 21.60 19.06
CA LYS A 340 4.45 22.59 20.14
C LYS A 340 3.08 22.64 20.76
#